data_d21f62e4ebe97d0d05f94d1edc7d5c09
#
_entry.id   d21f62e4ebe97d0d05f94d1edc7d5c09
#
_cell.length_a   1.000
_cell.length_b   1.000
_cell.length_c   1.000
_cell.angle_alpha   90.00
_cell.angle_beta   90.00
_cell.angle_gamma   90.00
#
_symmetry.space_group_name_H-M   'P 1'
#
loop_
_entity.id
_entity.type
_entity.pdbx_description
1 polymer ?
#
loop_
_entity_poly.entity_id
_entity_poly.type
_entity_poly.pdbx_seq_one_letter_code
_entity_poly.pdbx_strand_id
1 'polypeptide(L)'
;AVNRTAKLVKQAEIEKMRQVFDRPTPYTLNSLYVKPGTKANPTAYVWLKYDTFKGTPAEKYLLPQIDGGSRRHKRFERALESAGVMPKGYYCIPGKFAQMDNFGNWSRGQIVKILSFFRAFPERGYRANMTETGRRRLARGTEKKRGYTFVAIGKREGRRRPGIYQILTDGKHWRPVALFVQRAGYSKRFPYYETAERTVDSEFPAQMDKAIEAAIKSAR
;
A
#
# COMPACT_ATOMS: atom_id res chain seq x y z
N ALA A 1 25.22 -16.73 17.38
CA ALA A 1 25.05 -16.97 15.93
C ALA A 1 23.65 -16.64 15.46
N VAL A 2 22.61 -17.44 15.76
CA VAL A 2 21.22 -17.34 15.23
C VAL A 2 20.66 -15.92 15.24
N ASN A 3 20.70 -15.23 16.39
CA ASN A 3 20.15 -13.88 16.52
C ASN A 3 20.92 -12.82 15.72
N ARG A 4 22.22 -13.01 15.50
CA ARG A 4 23.00 -12.11 14.64
C ARG A 4 22.66 -12.34 13.18
N THR A 5 22.59 -13.60 12.75
CA THR A 5 22.16 -13.94 11.38
C THR A 5 20.75 -13.43 11.09
N ALA A 6 19.79 -13.56 12.01
CA ALA A 6 18.46 -13.02 11.83
C ALA A 6 18.43 -11.49 11.63
N LYS A 7 19.35 -10.75 12.28
CA LYS A 7 19.50 -9.30 12.03
C LYS A 7 20.06 -9.02 10.64
N LEU A 8 21.02 -9.82 10.16
CA LEU A 8 21.58 -9.70 8.81
C LEU A 8 20.52 -10.02 7.75
N VAL A 9 19.73 -11.08 7.94
CA VAL A 9 18.57 -11.36 7.07
C VAL A 9 17.63 -10.17 7.00
N LYS A 10 17.24 -9.58 8.14
CA LYS A 10 16.39 -8.38 8.14
C LYS A 10 17.01 -7.24 7.34
N GLN A 11 18.32 -7.02 7.43
CA GLN A 11 18.99 -5.97 6.66
C GLN A 11 18.99 -6.27 5.16
N ALA A 12 19.30 -7.52 4.77
CA ALA A 12 19.25 -7.96 3.38
C ALA A 12 17.85 -7.80 2.77
N GLU A 13 16.80 -8.11 3.53
CA GLU A 13 15.43 -7.90 3.11
C GLU A 13 15.08 -6.42 2.91
N ILE A 14 15.54 -5.53 3.79
CA ILE A 14 15.35 -4.08 3.63
C ILE A 14 16.04 -3.57 2.36
N GLU A 15 17.27 -4.02 2.10
CA GLU A 15 17.98 -3.65 0.87
C GLU A 15 17.28 -4.22 -0.37
N LYS A 16 16.75 -5.46 -0.27
CA LYS A 16 15.96 -6.03 -1.36
C LYS A 16 14.68 -5.26 -1.62
N MET A 17 13.98 -4.79 -0.58
CA MET A 17 12.84 -3.90 -0.74
C MET A 17 13.17 -2.62 -1.49
N ARG A 18 14.35 -2.00 -1.22
CA ARG A 18 14.81 -0.79 -1.93
C ARG A 18 15.08 -1.04 -3.41
N GLN A 19 15.53 -2.25 -3.76
CA GLN A 19 15.81 -2.64 -5.14
C GLN A 19 14.53 -2.93 -5.95
N VAL A 20 13.54 -3.59 -5.33
CA VAL A 20 12.37 -4.11 -6.06
C VAL A 20 11.16 -3.18 -6.04
N PHE A 21 11.07 -2.27 -5.07
CA PHE A 21 9.96 -1.32 -4.97
C PHE A 21 10.39 0.07 -5.43
N ASP A 22 9.52 0.73 -6.18
CA ASP A 22 9.71 2.13 -6.53
C ASP A 22 9.46 3.00 -5.30
N ARG A 23 10.51 3.70 -4.82
CA ARG A 23 10.46 4.66 -3.71
C ARG A 23 9.68 4.15 -2.48
N PRO A 24 10.10 3.01 -1.86
CA PRO A 24 9.40 2.47 -0.72
C PRO A 24 9.42 3.46 0.45
N THR A 25 8.26 3.59 1.12
CA THR A 25 8.15 4.50 2.27
C THR A 25 8.98 4.01 3.46
N PRO A 26 9.44 4.90 4.37
CA PRO A 26 10.07 4.49 5.63
C PRO A 26 9.20 3.50 6.43
N TYR A 27 7.88 3.66 6.38
CA TYR A 27 6.94 2.73 6.98
C TYR A 27 7.07 1.31 6.41
N THR A 28 7.22 1.18 5.08
CA THR A 28 7.42 -0.10 4.40
C THR A 28 8.78 -0.70 4.76
N LEU A 29 9.86 0.08 4.74
CA LEU A 29 11.20 -0.38 5.10
C LEU A 29 11.31 -0.82 6.57
N ASN A 30 10.52 -0.22 7.46
CA ASN A 30 10.45 -0.58 8.88
C ASN A 30 9.40 -1.67 9.18
N SER A 31 8.89 -2.35 8.17
CA SER A 31 7.80 -3.33 8.31
C SER A 31 8.26 -4.70 8.83
N LEU A 32 9.55 -4.96 8.90
CA LEU A 32 10.10 -6.22 9.38
C LEU A 32 10.41 -6.18 10.86
N TYR A 33 10.14 -7.27 11.56
CA TYR A 33 10.59 -7.50 12.93
C TYR A 33 11.45 -8.75 13.03
N VAL A 34 12.26 -8.83 14.07
CA VAL A 34 13.03 -10.02 14.44
C VAL A 34 12.53 -10.48 15.80
N LYS A 35 12.06 -11.72 15.89
CA LYS A 35 11.82 -12.39 17.15
C LYS A 35 13.09 -13.20 17.46
N PRO A 36 13.87 -12.84 18.49
CA PRO A 36 15.12 -13.53 18.79
C PRO A 36 14.86 -14.92 19.37
N GLY A 37 15.76 -15.85 19.10
CA GLY A 37 15.82 -17.12 19.82
C GLY A 37 16.41 -16.95 21.22
N THR A 38 16.04 -17.86 22.10
CA THR A 38 16.56 -17.97 23.47
C THR A 38 17.47 -19.19 23.63
N LYS A 39 18.12 -19.36 24.78
CA LYS A 39 18.88 -20.56 25.06
C LYS A 39 18.02 -21.84 25.07
N ALA A 40 16.80 -21.75 25.58
CA ALA A 40 15.82 -22.84 25.60
C ALA A 40 15.22 -23.14 24.23
N ASN A 41 15.05 -22.13 23.40
CA ASN A 41 14.57 -22.28 22.03
C ASN A 41 15.45 -21.45 21.09
N PRO A 42 16.48 -22.03 20.48
CA PRO A 42 17.46 -21.33 19.64
C PRO A 42 16.94 -21.02 18.23
N THR A 43 15.63 -20.75 18.09
CA THR A 43 15.00 -20.41 16.82
C THR A 43 14.68 -18.91 16.77
N ALA A 44 15.23 -18.18 15.81
CA ALA A 44 14.89 -16.79 15.54
C ALA A 44 13.96 -16.69 14.32
N TYR A 45 13.07 -15.71 14.35
CA TYR A 45 12.15 -15.45 13.24
C TYR A 45 12.35 -14.05 12.71
N VAL A 46 12.33 -13.89 11.40
CA VAL A 46 12.25 -12.62 10.70
C VAL A 46 10.95 -12.63 9.93
N TRP A 47 10.06 -11.67 10.18
CA TRP A 47 8.76 -11.64 9.52
C TRP A 47 8.19 -10.24 9.40
N LEU A 48 7.10 -10.12 8.62
CA LEU A 48 6.36 -8.88 8.46
C LEU A 48 5.55 -8.54 9.72
N LYS A 49 5.51 -7.28 10.11
CA LYS A 49 4.65 -6.81 11.19
C LYS A 49 3.18 -6.99 10.83
N TYR A 50 2.46 -7.78 11.59
CA TYR A 50 1.04 -8.07 11.42
C TYR A 50 0.15 -7.15 12.25
N ASP A 51 0.69 -6.58 13.33
CA ASP A 51 0.00 -5.64 14.22
C ASP A 51 0.65 -4.27 14.16
N THR A 52 -0.17 -3.24 13.95
CA THR A 52 0.27 -1.85 13.89
C THR A 52 -0.79 -0.96 14.52
N PHE A 53 -0.38 -0.11 15.46
CA PHE A 53 -1.28 0.84 16.13
C PHE A 53 -1.91 1.82 15.13
N LYS A 54 -1.18 2.22 14.09
CA LYS A 54 -1.66 3.11 13.02
C LYS A 54 -1.27 2.58 11.64
N GLY A 55 -2.15 2.76 10.66
CA GLY A 55 -1.88 2.40 9.28
C GLY A 55 -2.42 1.02 8.90
N THR A 56 -1.99 0.53 7.73
CA THR A 56 -2.31 -0.81 7.24
C THR A 56 -1.15 -1.73 7.59
N PRO A 57 -1.36 -2.85 8.28
CA PRO A 57 -0.30 -3.81 8.56
C PRO A 57 0.46 -4.22 7.30
N ALA A 58 1.78 -4.34 7.42
CA ALA A 58 2.68 -4.65 6.30
C ALA A 58 2.32 -5.97 5.61
N GLU A 59 1.95 -6.95 6.38
CA GLU A 59 1.49 -8.25 5.89
C GLU A 59 0.38 -8.10 4.82
N LYS A 60 -0.57 -7.20 5.01
CA LYS A 60 -1.72 -7.03 4.09
C LYS A 60 -1.35 -6.52 2.69
N TYR A 61 -0.23 -5.82 2.53
CA TYR A 61 0.17 -5.28 1.24
C TYR A 61 1.49 -5.84 0.70
N LEU A 62 2.33 -6.45 1.56
CA LEU A 62 3.57 -7.10 1.13
C LEU A 62 3.38 -8.58 0.78
N LEU A 63 2.52 -9.34 1.47
CA LEU A 63 2.26 -10.74 1.12
C LEU A 63 1.88 -10.93 -0.36
N PRO A 64 1.00 -10.12 -0.95
CA PRO A 64 0.74 -10.24 -2.40
C PRO A 64 1.97 -9.96 -3.28
N GLN A 65 2.98 -9.26 -2.77
CA GLN A 65 4.24 -9.03 -3.49
C GLN A 65 5.22 -10.21 -3.34
N ILE A 66 5.10 -10.98 -2.24
CA ILE A 66 5.90 -12.18 -1.96
C ILE A 66 5.29 -13.39 -2.68
N ASP A 67 4.00 -13.64 -2.45
CA ASP A 67 3.33 -14.87 -2.89
C ASP A 67 2.61 -14.69 -4.23
N GLY A 68 2.39 -13.44 -4.66
CA GLY A 68 1.53 -13.11 -5.80
C GLY A 68 0.05 -13.15 -5.42
N GLY A 69 -0.81 -13.09 -6.43
CA GLY A 69 -2.25 -13.20 -6.24
C GLY A 69 -3.00 -11.88 -6.19
N SER A 70 -4.24 -11.91 -5.72
CA SER A 70 -5.11 -10.74 -5.67
C SER A 70 -5.05 -10.07 -4.30
N ARG A 71 -5.04 -8.75 -4.27
CA ARG A 71 -5.15 -7.99 -3.02
C ARG A 71 -6.60 -7.94 -2.52
N ARG A 72 -6.77 -7.76 -1.24
CA ARG A 72 -8.08 -7.47 -0.65
C ARG A 72 -8.56 -6.06 -1.04
N HIS A 73 -9.88 -5.85 -1.04
CA HIS A 73 -10.48 -4.54 -1.24
C HIS A 73 -10.05 -3.54 -0.15
N LYS A 74 -9.65 -2.34 -0.59
CA LYS A 74 -9.32 -1.23 0.31
C LYS A 74 -10.59 -0.64 0.93
N ARG A 75 -10.46 0.03 2.08
CA ARG A 75 -11.61 0.66 2.77
C ARG A 75 -12.37 1.64 1.87
N PHE A 76 -11.66 2.45 1.10
CA PHE A 76 -12.28 3.42 0.20
C PHE A 76 -13.04 2.76 -0.97
N GLU A 77 -12.56 1.61 -1.46
CA GLU A 77 -13.24 0.83 -2.51
C GLU A 77 -14.57 0.31 -2.01
N ARG A 78 -14.59 -0.27 -0.80
CA ARG A 78 -15.82 -0.72 -0.15
C ARG A 78 -16.80 0.44 0.10
N ALA A 79 -16.28 1.62 0.47
CA ALA A 79 -17.12 2.82 0.64
C ALA A 79 -17.75 3.27 -0.68
N LEU A 80 -16.99 3.28 -1.79
CA LEU A 80 -17.52 3.60 -3.12
C LEU A 80 -18.52 2.56 -3.63
N GLU A 81 -18.28 1.28 -3.35
CA GLU A 81 -19.19 0.19 -3.69
C GLU A 81 -20.51 0.32 -2.91
N SER A 82 -20.45 0.53 -1.58
CA SER A 82 -21.62 0.72 -0.73
C SER A 82 -22.44 1.96 -1.11
N ALA A 83 -21.79 3.00 -1.64
CA ALA A 83 -22.45 4.19 -2.14
C ALA A 83 -22.99 4.06 -3.59
N GLY A 84 -22.86 2.87 -4.20
CA GLY A 84 -23.29 2.63 -5.59
C GLY A 84 -22.47 3.35 -6.66
N VAL A 85 -21.31 3.91 -6.30
CA VAL A 85 -20.44 4.67 -7.20
C VAL A 85 -19.54 3.74 -8.01
N MET A 86 -19.11 2.64 -7.42
CA MET A 86 -18.28 1.61 -8.04
C MET A 86 -19.06 0.30 -8.15
N PRO A 87 -18.98 -0.43 -9.28
CA PRO A 87 -19.63 -1.72 -9.41
C PRO A 87 -19.08 -2.73 -8.39
N LYS A 88 -19.96 -3.61 -7.92
CA LYS A 88 -19.63 -4.64 -6.93
C LYS A 88 -18.49 -5.55 -7.42
N GLY A 89 -17.54 -5.83 -6.54
CA GLY A 89 -16.41 -6.70 -6.82
C GLY A 89 -15.29 -6.08 -7.66
N TYR A 90 -15.42 -4.80 -8.05
CA TYR A 90 -14.37 -4.09 -8.78
C TYR A 90 -13.31 -3.52 -7.82
N TYR A 91 -12.11 -3.37 -8.34
CA TYR A 91 -11.00 -2.67 -7.69
C TYR A 91 -10.84 -1.27 -8.29
N CYS A 92 -10.25 -0.38 -7.53
CA CYS A 92 -9.98 0.98 -7.97
C CYS A 92 -8.46 1.22 -8.02
N ILE A 93 -7.97 1.59 -9.19
CA ILE A 93 -6.58 1.96 -9.41
C ILE A 93 -6.46 3.44 -9.79
N PRO A 94 -5.31 4.10 -9.47
CA PRO A 94 -5.09 5.48 -9.88
C PRO A 94 -5.17 5.64 -11.40
N GLY A 95 -5.87 6.65 -11.86
CA GLY A 95 -5.89 7.07 -13.26
C GLY A 95 -4.75 8.04 -13.58
N LYS A 96 -4.61 8.42 -14.85
CA LYS A 96 -3.54 9.34 -15.33
C LYS A 96 -3.50 10.67 -14.56
N PHE A 97 -4.63 11.16 -14.08
CA PHE A 97 -4.76 12.42 -13.34
C PHE A 97 -4.95 12.23 -11.83
N ALA A 98 -4.62 11.04 -11.31
CA ALA A 98 -4.52 10.85 -9.88
C ALA A 98 -3.38 11.70 -9.30
N GLN A 99 -3.64 12.33 -8.16
CA GLN A 99 -2.60 13.06 -7.43
C GLN A 99 -1.78 12.03 -6.65
N MET A 100 -0.52 11.90 -7.00
CA MET A 100 0.42 10.99 -6.35
C MET A 100 1.29 11.77 -5.36
N ASP A 101 1.67 11.12 -4.26
CA ASP A 101 2.69 11.64 -3.34
C ASP A 101 4.11 11.35 -3.86
N ASN A 102 5.12 11.81 -3.11
CA ASN A 102 6.52 11.62 -3.46
C ASN A 102 6.96 10.15 -3.51
N PHE A 103 6.18 9.26 -2.91
CA PHE A 103 6.41 7.81 -2.90
C PHE A 103 5.61 7.05 -3.96
N GLY A 104 4.89 7.77 -4.83
CA GLY A 104 4.05 7.15 -5.85
C GLY A 104 2.74 6.55 -5.29
N ASN A 105 2.31 6.93 -4.08
CA ASN A 105 1.02 6.54 -3.56
C ASN A 105 -0.06 7.56 -3.93
N TRP A 106 -1.26 7.08 -4.15
CA TRP A 106 -2.39 7.96 -4.40
C TRP A 106 -2.70 8.84 -3.18
N SER A 107 -2.74 10.16 -3.39
CA SER A 107 -2.95 11.16 -2.35
C SER A 107 -4.21 10.87 -1.52
N ARG A 108 -4.04 10.75 -0.21
CA ARG A 108 -5.15 10.60 0.73
C ARG A 108 -6.14 11.76 0.62
N GLY A 109 -5.66 12.97 0.40
CA GLY A 109 -6.51 14.17 0.24
C GLY A 109 -7.44 14.05 -0.96
N GLN A 110 -6.95 13.52 -2.09
CA GLN A 110 -7.81 13.30 -3.27
C GLN A 110 -8.82 12.19 -3.03
N ILE A 111 -8.42 11.09 -2.40
CA ILE A 111 -9.33 9.99 -2.04
C ILE A 111 -10.46 10.49 -1.14
N VAL A 112 -10.11 11.22 -0.07
CA VAL A 112 -11.12 11.81 0.85
C VAL A 112 -12.06 12.75 0.10
N LYS A 113 -11.54 13.58 -0.81
CA LYS A 113 -12.36 14.49 -1.61
C LYS A 113 -13.34 13.74 -2.52
N ILE A 114 -12.90 12.65 -3.14
CA ILE A 114 -13.77 11.79 -3.96
C ILE A 114 -14.87 11.17 -3.10
N LEU A 115 -14.51 10.55 -1.97
CA LEU A 115 -15.51 9.97 -1.05
C LEU A 115 -16.50 11.00 -0.55
N SER A 116 -16.01 12.19 -0.18
CA SER A 116 -16.84 13.31 0.27
C SER A 116 -17.81 13.78 -0.83
N PHE A 117 -17.32 13.92 -2.05
CA PHE A 117 -18.12 14.34 -3.20
C PHE A 117 -19.27 13.36 -3.50
N PHE A 118 -18.98 12.06 -3.50
CA PHE A 118 -19.98 11.02 -3.75
C PHE A 118 -20.81 10.64 -2.51
N ARG A 119 -20.61 11.33 -1.38
CA ARG A 119 -21.28 11.02 -0.10
C ARG A 119 -21.08 9.57 0.36
N ALA A 120 -19.89 9.03 0.09
CA ALA A 120 -19.54 7.66 0.37
C ALA A 120 -19.02 7.43 1.80
N PHE A 121 -18.99 8.45 2.66
CA PHE A 121 -18.74 8.25 4.09
C PHE A 121 -20.00 7.74 4.77
N PRO A 122 -19.90 6.70 5.64
CA PRO A 122 -21.04 6.19 6.39
C PRO A 122 -21.58 7.24 7.37
N GLU A 123 -22.76 7.02 7.96
CA GLU A 123 -23.46 7.98 8.82
C GLU A 123 -22.59 8.61 9.92
N ARG A 124 -21.70 7.84 10.56
CA ARG A 124 -20.76 8.36 11.56
C ARG A 124 -19.80 9.44 11.01
N GLY A 125 -19.55 9.40 9.73
CA GLY A 125 -18.73 10.36 9.00
C GLY A 125 -19.53 11.29 8.10
N TYR A 126 -20.85 11.42 8.30
CA TYR A 126 -21.71 12.17 7.38
C TYR A 126 -21.29 13.65 7.25
N ARG A 127 -20.73 14.25 8.30
CA ARG A 127 -20.18 15.62 8.27
C ARG A 127 -18.99 15.76 7.31
N ALA A 128 -18.32 14.65 6.97
CA ALA A 128 -17.25 14.63 5.97
C ALA A 128 -17.81 14.59 4.54
N ASN A 129 -19.12 14.32 4.37
CA ASN A 129 -19.77 14.31 3.08
C ASN A 129 -20.03 15.75 2.59
N MET A 130 -19.74 15.97 1.32
CA MET A 130 -19.88 17.30 0.71
C MET A 130 -21.35 17.70 0.58
N THR A 131 -21.67 18.89 1.04
CA THR A 131 -22.99 19.51 0.82
C THR A 131 -23.16 19.91 -0.63
N GLU A 132 -24.40 20.17 -1.04
CA GLU A 132 -24.68 20.66 -2.40
C GLU A 132 -23.98 21.99 -2.67
N THR A 133 -23.99 22.90 -1.69
CA THR A 133 -23.23 24.16 -1.76
C THR A 133 -21.74 23.91 -1.94
N GLY A 134 -21.18 22.91 -1.24
CA GLY A 134 -19.79 22.50 -1.40
C GLY A 134 -19.48 22.01 -2.82
N ARG A 135 -20.38 21.20 -3.40
CA ARG A 135 -20.26 20.73 -4.80
C ARG A 135 -20.32 21.89 -5.80
N ARG A 136 -21.24 22.83 -5.62
CA ARG A 136 -21.35 24.04 -6.47
C ARG A 136 -20.08 24.90 -6.36
N ARG A 137 -19.53 25.08 -5.15
CA ARG A 137 -18.25 25.78 -4.94
C ARG A 137 -17.10 25.08 -5.67
N LEU A 138 -17.02 23.76 -5.59
CA LEU A 138 -16.01 22.96 -6.28
C LEU A 138 -16.13 23.10 -7.79
N ALA A 139 -17.35 23.06 -8.32
CA ALA A 139 -17.64 23.22 -9.74
C ALA A 139 -17.30 24.64 -10.25
N ARG A 140 -17.57 25.69 -9.46
CA ARG A 140 -17.20 27.06 -9.80
C ARG A 140 -15.69 27.28 -9.82
N GLY A 141 -14.97 26.71 -8.83
CA GLY A 141 -13.55 26.96 -8.62
C GLY A 141 -13.30 28.31 -7.95
N THR A 142 -12.07 28.81 -8.11
CA THR A 142 -11.60 30.11 -7.62
C THR A 142 -10.75 30.75 -8.69
N GLU A 143 -10.39 32.04 -8.54
CA GLU A 143 -9.48 32.74 -9.45
C GLU A 143 -8.16 31.98 -9.68
N LYS A 144 -7.64 31.33 -8.64
CA LYS A 144 -6.37 30.58 -8.68
C LYS A 144 -6.52 29.12 -9.13
N LYS A 145 -7.73 28.53 -9.08
CA LYS A 145 -7.97 27.11 -9.36
C LYS A 145 -9.22 26.91 -10.18
N ARG A 146 -9.08 26.32 -11.36
CA ARG A 146 -10.23 25.96 -12.21
C ARG A 146 -11.17 25.04 -11.44
N GLY A 147 -12.47 25.33 -11.56
CA GLY A 147 -13.53 24.50 -11.04
C GLY A 147 -13.63 23.17 -11.76
N TYR A 148 -14.17 22.19 -11.08
CA TYR A 148 -14.40 20.86 -11.63
C TYR A 148 -15.49 20.12 -10.85
N THR A 149 -16.00 19.07 -11.45
CA THR A 149 -16.90 18.11 -10.81
C THR A 149 -16.35 16.69 -10.97
N PHE A 150 -16.86 15.74 -10.19
CA PHE A 150 -16.57 14.33 -10.41
C PHE A 150 -17.77 13.62 -11.01
N VAL A 151 -17.50 12.69 -11.92
CA VAL A 151 -18.50 11.78 -12.49
C VAL A 151 -17.96 10.37 -12.39
N ALA A 152 -18.80 9.43 -11.97
CA ALA A 152 -18.49 8.01 -11.95
C ALA A 152 -19.16 7.31 -13.12
N ILE A 153 -18.42 6.49 -13.84
CA ILE A 153 -18.87 5.64 -14.93
C ILE A 153 -18.71 4.19 -14.47
N GLY A 154 -19.82 3.48 -14.29
CA GLY A 154 -19.81 2.08 -13.83
C GLY A 154 -19.54 1.06 -14.95
N LYS A 155 -19.91 1.40 -16.20
CA LYS A 155 -19.74 0.60 -17.39
C LYS A 155 -18.98 1.39 -18.45
N ARG A 156 -18.41 0.69 -19.43
CA ARG A 156 -17.71 1.35 -20.54
C ARG A 156 -18.69 2.21 -21.36
N GLU A 157 -18.36 3.45 -21.60
CA GLU A 157 -19.10 4.41 -22.42
C GLU A 157 -18.21 4.91 -23.56
N GLY A 158 -18.39 4.35 -24.75
CA GLY A 158 -17.55 4.63 -25.90
C GLY A 158 -16.07 4.35 -25.60
N ARG A 159 -15.22 5.39 -25.66
CA ARG A 159 -13.78 5.30 -25.36
C ARG A 159 -13.47 5.39 -23.86
N ARG A 160 -14.44 5.76 -23.00
CA ARG A 160 -14.23 5.93 -21.57
C ARG A 160 -14.34 4.57 -20.88
N ARG A 161 -13.32 4.24 -20.09
CA ARG A 161 -13.31 3.03 -19.24
C ARG A 161 -14.12 3.30 -17.96
N PRO A 162 -14.65 2.26 -17.30
CA PRO A 162 -15.23 2.42 -15.97
C PRO A 162 -14.27 3.12 -15.02
N GLY A 163 -14.77 4.06 -14.23
CA GLY A 163 -13.91 4.84 -13.33
C GLY A 163 -14.53 6.14 -12.86
N ILE A 164 -13.72 6.94 -12.17
CA ILE A 164 -14.07 8.29 -11.72
C ILE A 164 -13.29 9.30 -12.55
N TYR A 165 -14.01 10.23 -13.13
CA TYR A 165 -13.45 11.29 -13.94
C TYR A 165 -13.67 12.64 -13.26
N GLN A 166 -12.66 13.49 -13.33
CA GLN A 166 -12.75 14.91 -13.04
C GLN A 166 -13.10 15.64 -14.34
N ILE A 167 -14.24 16.32 -14.36
CA ILE A 167 -14.66 17.13 -15.51
C ILE A 167 -14.42 18.59 -15.15
N LEU A 168 -13.65 19.29 -15.96
CA LEU A 168 -13.43 20.71 -15.78
C LEU A 168 -14.68 21.53 -16.13
N THR A 169 -14.72 22.78 -15.68
CA THR A 169 -15.86 23.71 -15.85
C THR A 169 -16.26 23.92 -17.31
N ASP A 170 -15.33 23.69 -18.26
CA ASP A 170 -15.59 23.76 -19.70
C ASP A 170 -16.42 22.59 -20.24
N GLY A 171 -16.67 21.55 -19.42
CA GLY A 171 -17.40 20.34 -19.78
C GLY A 171 -16.70 19.42 -20.79
N LYS A 172 -15.64 19.91 -21.44
CA LYS A 172 -14.94 19.20 -22.53
C LYS A 172 -13.81 18.29 -22.03
N HIS A 173 -13.14 18.68 -20.96
CA HIS A 173 -11.96 17.97 -20.46
C HIS A 173 -12.32 16.97 -19.36
N TRP A 174 -12.30 15.70 -19.72
CA TRP A 174 -12.53 14.56 -18.84
C TRP A 174 -11.17 13.93 -18.43
N ARG A 175 -10.85 14.04 -17.17
CA ARG A 175 -9.58 13.58 -16.60
C ARG A 175 -9.78 12.34 -15.75
N PRO A 176 -9.34 11.15 -16.16
CA PRO A 176 -9.46 9.94 -15.34
C PRO A 176 -8.61 10.07 -14.09
N VAL A 177 -9.24 10.15 -12.93
CA VAL A 177 -8.57 10.17 -11.62
C VAL A 177 -8.55 8.80 -10.95
N ALA A 178 -9.50 7.95 -11.31
CA ALA A 178 -9.59 6.56 -10.87
C ALA A 178 -10.13 5.69 -12.01
N LEU A 179 -9.64 4.47 -12.11
CA LEU A 179 -10.16 3.46 -13.02
C LEU A 179 -10.66 2.26 -12.23
N PHE A 180 -11.82 1.73 -12.61
CA PHE A 180 -12.38 0.51 -12.04
C PHE A 180 -11.97 -0.68 -12.87
N VAL A 181 -11.39 -1.69 -12.22
CA VAL A 181 -10.88 -2.92 -12.85
C VAL A 181 -11.41 -4.14 -12.12
N GLN A 182 -11.69 -5.20 -12.87
CA GLN A 182 -12.21 -6.44 -12.30
C GLN A 182 -11.16 -7.25 -11.52
N ARG A 183 -9.89 -7.06 -11.85
CA ARG A 183 -8.78 -7.79 -11.24
C ARG A 183 -7.68 -6.82 -10.81
N ALA A 184 -7.16 -7.00 -9.61
CA ALA A 184 -5.98 -6.32 -9.10
C ALA A 184 -4.99 -7.40 -8.65
N GLY A 185 -4.46 -8.14 -9.64
CA GLY A 185 -3.45 -9.17 -9.42
C GLY A 185 -2.07 -8.56 -9.27
N TYR A 186 -1.26 -9.18 -8.43
CA TYR A 186 0.15 -8.88 -8.25
C TYR A 186 0.98 -10.08 -8.68
N SER A 187 2.03 -9.84 -9.42
CA SER A 187 3.11 -10.82 -9.64
C SER A 187 4.03 -10.84 -8.43
N LYS A 188 4.70 -11.95 -8.19
CA LYS A 188 5.78 -12.04 -7.21
C LYS A 188 6.88 -11.03 -7.60
N ARG A 189 7.12 -10.06 -6.75
CA ARG A 189 8.14 -9.03 -6.98
C ARG A 189 9.19 -9.00 -5.87
N PHE A 190 8.81 -9.44 -4.69
CA PHE A 190 9.66 -9.44 -3.51
C PHE A 190 10.08 -10.88 -3.18
N PRO A 191 11.28 -11.32 -3.60
CA PRO A 191 11.78 -12.67 -3.38
C PRO A 191 12.27 -12.83 -1.93
N TYR A 192 11.32 -12.77 -0.99
CA TYR A 192 11.59 -12.77 0.45
C TYR A 192 12.28 -14.05 0.91
N TYR A 193 11.73 -15.21 0.57
CA TYR A 193 12.27 -16.49 1.02
C TYR A 193 13.66 -16.76 0.43
N GLU A 194 13.83 -16.49 -0.85
CA GLU A 194 15.11 -16.68 -1.56
C GLU A 194 16.21 -15.75 -1.03
N THR A 195 15.84 -14.52 -0.64
CA THR A 195 16.79 -13.56 -0.05
C THR A 195 17.18 -14.00 1.36
N ALA A 196 16.20 -14.45 2.16
CA ALA A 196 16.46 -14.94 3.51
C ALA A 196 17.37 -16.17 3.50
N GLU A 197 17.04 -17.19 2.69
CA GLU A 197 17.77 -18.43 2.55
C GLU A 197 19.24 -18.17 2.15
N ARG A 198 19.44 -17.45 1.05
CA ARG A 198 20.79 -17.06 0.60
C ARG A 198 21.60 -16.33 1.67
N THR A 199 20.95 -15.44 2.42
CA THR A 199 21.65 -14.70 3.49
C THR A 199 22.00 -15.60 4.66
N VAL A 200 21.15 -16.55 5.02
CA VAL A 200 21.45 -17.55 6.05
C VAL A 200 22.65 -18.40 5.62
N ASP A 201 22.62 -18.94 4.41
CA ASP A 201 23.68 -19.82 3.89
C ASP A 201 25.04 -19.12 3.85
N SER A 202 25.08 -17.85 3.47
CA SER A 202 26.34 -17.10 3.38
C SER A 202 26.86 -16.62 4.74
N GLU A 203 25.96 -16.21 5.66
CA GLU A 203 26.36 -15.52 6.89
C GLU A 203 26.41 -16.41 8.13
N PHE A 204 25.54 -17.43 8.18
CA PHE A 204 25.43 -18.26 9.40
C PHE A 204 26.72 -18.99 9.79
N PRO A 205 27.51 -19.59 8.88
CA PRO A 205 28.75 -20.23 9.23
C PRO A 205 29.73 -19.28 9.94
N ALA A 206 29.96 -18.10 9.36
CA ALA A 206 30.85 -17.11 9.96
C ALA A 206 30.37 -16.59 11.32
N GLN A 207 29.02 -16.46 11.50
CA GLN A 207 28.44 -16.07 12.78
C GLN A 207 28.52 -17.21 13.82
N MET A 208 28.53 -18.45 13.38
CA MET A 208 28.72 -19.61 14.25
C MET A 208 30.15 -19.67 14.76
N ASP A 209 31.16 -19.57 13.88
CA ASP A 209 32.57 -19.58 14.24
C ASP A 209 32.89 -18.48 15.26
N LYS A 210 32.46 -17.25 15.01
CA LYS A 210 32.59 -16.15 15.96
C LYS A 210 31.89 -16.39 17.30
N ALA A 211 30.81 -17.14 17.34
CA ALA A 211 30.11 -17.47 18.58
C ALA A 211 30.86 -18.55 19.36
N ILE A 212 31.41 -19.55 18.68
CA ILE A 212 32.24 -20.63 19.28
C ILE A 212 33.51 -20.03 19.87
N GLU A 213 34.25 -19.22 19.11
CA GLU A 213 35.44 -18.53 19.59
C GLU A 213 35.19 -17.69 20.85
N ALA A 214 34.07 -16.92 20.84
CA ALA A 214 33.68 -16.12 22.00
C ALA A 214 33.32 -16.99 23.21
N ALA A 215 32.67 -18.11 23.01
CA ALA A 215 32.34 -19.05 24.07
C ALA A 215 33.62 -19.70 24.68
N ILE A 216 34.58 -20.11 23.84
CA ILE A 216 35.88 -20.67 24.31
C ILE A 216 36.65 -19.62 25.12
N LYS A 217 36.68 -18.35 24.66
CA LYS A 217 37.36 -17.26 25.37
C LYS A 217 36.72 -16.95 26.73
N SER A 218 35.44 -17.11 26.85
CA SER A 218 34.69 -16.83 28.09
C SER A 218 34.68 -18.01 29.08
N ALA A 219 35.07 -19.20 28.64
CA ALA A 219 35.16 -20.41 29.48
C ALA A 219 36.55 -20.59 30.14
N ARG A 220 37.49 -19.73 29.77
CA ARG A 220 38.81 -19.63 30.41
C ARG A 220 38.81 -18.55 31.49
#